data_6176a1a82ea409f7b419b228d902a887
#
_entry.id   6176a1a82ea409f7b419b228d902a887
#
_cell.length_a   1.000
_cell.length_b   1.000
_cell.length_c   1.000
_cell.angle_alpha   90.00
_cell.angle_beta   90.00
_cell.angle_gamma   90.00
#
_symmetry.space_group_name_H-M   'P 1'
#
loop_
_entity.id
_entity.type
_entity.pdbx_description
1 polymer ?
#
loop_
_entity_poly.entity_id
_entity_poly.type
_entity_poly.pdbx_seq_one_letter_code
_entity_poly.pdbx_strand_id
1 'polypeptide(L)'
;VRHGKTMLNTTDRVQGWSDAVLTPEGEKVVTATGIGLKDVAFQNAYSSDSGRALQTAQLILDQNKAGKDLEVVRDPDLREFNFGSYEGDLNKTMWQDIADDQGVSLEEFMKNMTPESFANSVAKLDQQREESKNNWPAEDYATITKRLKKGLDKIVATESANPGNGNVLVVSHGLSISALLATLFDDFKVPEGGLKNASITTIHYKNGEYTLDKVNDVSYLEAGKKESK
;
A
#
# COMPACT_ATOMS: atom_id res chain seq x y z
N VAL A 1 2.39 6.53 0.31
CA VAL A 1 3.12 5.95 1.46
C VAL A 1 2.57 4.57 1.77
N ARG A 2 3.43 3.54 1.93
CA ARG A 2 3.01 2.26 2.48
C ARG A 2 2.82 2.39 4.00
N HIS A 3 1.73 1.82 4.55
CA HIS A 3 1.47 1.81 5.99
C HIS A 3 2.64 1.28 6.84
N GLY A 4 2.67 1.62 8.12
CA GLY A 4 3.66 1.14 9.08
C GLY A 4 3.55 -0.36 9.37
N LYS A 5 4.55 -0.93 10.05
CA LYS A 5 4.58 -2.35 10.40
C LYS A 5 3.49 -2.71 11.42
N THR A 6 2.68 -3.71 11.09
CA THR A 6 1.56 -4.19 11.90
C THR A 6 1.87 -5.46 12.67
N MET A 7 0.97 -5.85 13.58
CA MET A 7 1.03 -7.14 14.27
C MET A 7 0.98 -8.32 13.29
N LEU A 8 0.14 -8.26 12.25
CA LEU A 8 0.06 -9.32 11.23
C LEU A 8 1.34 -9.42 10.38
N ASN A 9 2.01 -8.29 10.11
CA ASN A 9 3.34 -8.32 9.49
C ASN A 9 4.39 -9.02 10.38
N THR A 10 4.29 -8.87 11.70
CA THR A 10 5.22 -9.49 12.66
C THR A 10 5.02 -11.00 12.78
N THR A 11 3.76 -11.45 12.64
CA THR A 11 3.41 -12.87 12.72
C THR A 11 3.37 -13.57 11.36
N ASP A 12 3.83 -12.88 10.30
CA ASP A 12 3.90 -13.37 8.92
C ASP A 12 2.56 -13.90 8.38
N ARG A 13 1.51 -13.10 8.55
CA ARG A 13 0.16 -13.44 8.12
C ARG A 13 -0.32 -12.59 6.95
N VAL A 14 -1.17 -13.19 6.13
CA VAL A 14 -1.87 -12.53 5.02
C VAL A 14 -2.71 -11.39 5.57
N GLN A 15 -2.48 -10.20 5.05
CA GLN A 15 -3.14 -8.98 5.48
C GLN A 15 -3.52 -8.13 4.28
N GLY A 16 -4.69 -8.38 3.77
CA GLY A 16 -5.33 -7.58 2.74
C GLY A 16 -6.43 -6.72 3.32
N TRP A 17 -7.68 -7.21 3.25
CA TRP A 17 -8.83 -6.55 3.87
C TRP A 17 -8.96 -6.85 5.37
N SER A 18 -8.38 -7.95 5.85
CA SER A 18 -8.14 -8.10 7.29
C SER A 18 -7.21 -7.03 7.80
N ASP A 19 -7.38 -6.57 9.03
CA ASP A 19 -6.66 -5.43 9.56
C ASP A 19 -6.07 -5.68 10.94
N ALA A 20 -4.96 -5.05 11.23
CA ALA A 20 -4.30 -5.06 12.53
C ALA A 20 -3.62 -3.71 12.79
N VAL A 21 -3.56 -3.33 14.06
CA VAL A 21 -2.87 -2.11 14.51
C VAL A 21 -1.37 -2.17 14.22
N LEU A 22 -0.74 -1.01 14.13
CA LEU A 22 0.71 -0.90 14.07
C LEU A 22 1.35 -1.48 15.34
N THR A 23 2.55 -2.05 15.20
CA THR A 23 3.36 -2.41 16.37
C THR A 23 3.98 -1.16 16.99
N PRO A 24 4.43 -1.17 18.27
CA PRO A 24 5.14 -0.05 18.85
C PRO A 24 6.36 0.40 18.04
N GLU A 25 7.08 -0.53 17.42
CA GLU A 25 8.19 -0.21 16.52
C GLU A 25 7.69 0.38 15.19
N GLY A 26 6.56 -0.12 14.67
CA GLY A 26 5.89 0.43 13.50
C GLY A 26 5.48 1.89 13.70
N GLU A 27 4.90 2.22 14.87
CA GLU A 27 4.55 3.59 15.23
C GLU A 27 5.78 4.50 15.29
N LYS A 28 6.88 4.05 15.93
CA LYS A 28 8.14 4.80 15.97
C LYS A 28 8.70 5.09 14.57
N VAL A 29 8.68 4.09 13.70
CA VAL A 29 9.16 4.23 12.32
C VAL A 29 8.30 5.22 11.55
N VAL A 30 6.98 5.15 11.65
CA VAL A 30 6.05 6.08 11.00
C VAL A 30 6.21 7.49 11.56
N THR A 31 6.32 7.65 12.87
CA THR A 31 6.56 8.96 13.51
C THR A 31 7.86 9.58 13.01
N ALA A 32 8.94 8.80 12.94
CA ALA A 32 10.21 9.28 12.39
C ALA A 32 10.08 9.70 10.91
N THR A 33 9.33 8.93 10.10
CA THR A 33 9.02 9.33 8.72
C THR A 33 8.25 10.66 8.69
N GLY A 34 7.26 10.83 9.58
CA GLY A 34 6.52 12.10 9.74
C GLY A 34 7.42 13.27 10.10
N ILE A 35 8.36 13.09 11.04
CA ILE A 35 9.36 14.11 11.39
C ILE A 35 10.19 14.49 10.16
N GLY A 36 10.62 13.52 9.36
CA GLY A 36 11.34 13.81 8.11
C GLY A 36 10.50 14.54 7.08
N LEU A 37 9.17 14.39 7.12
CA LEU A 37 8.21 15.06 6.24
C LEU A 37 7.67 16.38 6.82
N LYS A 38 8.09 16.82 7.99
CA LYS A 38 7.50 17.94 8.75
C LYS A 38 7.39 19.26 7.98
N ASP A 39 8.30 19.50 7.05
CA ASP A 39 8.38 20.73 6.25
C ASP A 39 7.74 20.56 4.86
N VAL A 40 7.25 19.38 4.50
CA VAL A 40 6.50 19.17 3.26
C VAL A 40 5.10 19.78 3.42
N ALA A 41 4.79 20.77 2.61
CA ALA A 41 3.48 21.43 2.68
C ALA A 41 2.41 20.53 2.04
N PHE A 42 1.75 19.69 2.85
CA PHE A 42 0.58 18.94 2.42
C PHE A 42 -0.65 19.85 2.37
N GLN A 43 -1.38 19.78 1.26
CA GLN A 43 -2.66 20.49 1.10
C GLN A 43 -3.87 19.61 1.40
N ASN A 44 -3.76 18.30 1.20
CA ASN A 44 -4.77 17.30 1.51
C ASN A 44 -4.13 15.95 1.87
N ALA A 45 -4.92 15.09 2.52
CA ALA A 45 -4.50 13.76 2.92
C ALA A 45 -5.60 12.73 2.61
N TYR A 46 -5.20 11.64 1.98
CA TYR A 46 -6.06 10.50 1.61
C TYR A 46 -5.48 9.22 2.18
N SER A 47 -6.33 8.28 2.52
CA SER A 47 -5.90 6.96 2.99
C SER A 47 -6.88 5.87 2.58
N SER A 48 -6.37 4.66 2.38
CA SER A 48 -7.20 3.47 2.53
C SER A 48 -7.97 3.57 3.84
N ASP A 49 -9.19 3.05 3.87
CA ASP A 49 -10.03 3.03 5.06
C ASP A 49 -9.63 1.97 6.11
N SER A 50 -8.56 1.20 5.86
CA SER A 50 -7.97 0.28 6.84
C SER A 50 -7.36 1.04 8.02
N GLY A 51 -7.56 0.54 9.23
CA GLY A 51 -7.05 1.16 10.47
C GLY A 51 -5.53 1.38 10.44
N ARG A 52 -4.75 0.43 9.93
CA ARG A 52 -3.29 0.57 9.80
C ARG A 52 -2.86 1.71 8.88
N ALA A 53 -3.62 1.96 7.81
CA ALA A 53 -3.32 3.05 6.88
C ALA A 53 -3.72 4.41 7.47
N LEU A 54 -4.89 4.47 8.12
CA LEU A 54 -5.35 5.66 8.82
C LEU A 54 -4.41 6.05 9.97
N GLN A 55 -4.00 5.07 10.80
CA GLN A 55 -3.04 5.29 11.89
C GLN A 55 -1.71 5.82 11.34
N THR A 56 -1.24 5.28 10.22
CA THR A 56 -0.04 5.77 9.54
C THR A 56 -0.20 7.22 9.06
N ALA A 57 -1.30 7.54 8.40
CA ALA A 57 -1.57 8.90 7.93
C ALA A 57 -1.60 9.91 9.09
N GLN A 58 -2.30 9.56 10.18
CA GLN A 58 -2.40 10.44 11.35
C GLN A 58 -1.04 10.69 11.99
N LEU A 59 -0.25 9.65 12.23
CA LEU A 59 1.09 9.78 12.83
C LEU A 59 2.02 10.65 11.98
N ILE A 60 1.91 10.61 10.65
CA ILE A 60 2.67 11.50 9.75
C ILE A 60 2.17 12.94 9.88
N LEU A 61 0.85 13.15 9.83
CA LEU A 61 0.26 14.50 9.90
C LEU A 61 0.51 15.18 11.25
N ASP A 62 0.49 14.43 12.35
CA ASP A 62 0.79 14.96 13.70
C ASP A 62 2.19 15.60 13.78
N GLN A 63 3.12 15.19 12.93
CA GLN A 63 4.48 15.76 12.86
C GLN A 63 4.60 16.88 11.81
N ASN A 64 3.59 17.07 10.95
CA ASN A 64 3.69 17.96 9.81
C ASN A 64 3.20 19.37 10.13
N LYS A 65 3.99 20.39 9.81
CA LYS A 65 3.69 21.79 10.13
C LYS A 65 2.46 22.34 9.41
N ALA A 66 2.27 21.95 8.15
CA ALA A 66 1.16 22.42 7.32
C ALA A 66 -0.06 21.49 7.39
N GLY A 67 0.17 20.20 7.66
CA GLY A 67 -0.84 19.16 7.55
C GLY A 67 -1.48 18.70 8.86
N LYS A 68 -1.03 19.19 10.03
CA LYS A 68 -1.48 18.70 11.35
C LYS A 68 -3.00 18.81 11.59
N ASP A 69 -3.65 19.77 10.92
CA ASP A 69 -5.09 20.01 11.07
C ASP A 69 -5.91 19.46 9.88
N LEU A 70 -5.26 18.72 8.96
CA LEU A 70 -5.92 18.09 7.83
C LEU A 70 -6.71 16.87 8.26
N GLU A 71 -7.97 16.79 7.81
CA GLU A 71 -8.74 15.57 7.91
C GLU A 71 -8.31 14.55 6.84
N VAL A 72 -8.14 13.30 7.23
CA VAL A 72 -7.80 12.22 6.31
C VAL A 72 -9.05 11.73 5.59
N VAL A 73 -9.12 11.94 4.29
CA VAL A 73 -10.19 11.40 3.44
C VAL A 73 -9.99 9.90 3.26
N ARG A 74 -10.96 9.12 3.70
CA ARG A 74 -10.95 7.65 3.62
C ARG A 74 -11.50 7.20 2.28
N ASP A 75 -10.78 6.34 1.57
CA ASP A 75 -11.26 5.77 0.30
C ASP A 75 -11.03 4.25 0.25
N PRO A 76 -12.09 3.42 0.23
CA PRO A 76 -11.98 1.98 0.09
C PRO A 76 -11.36 1.55 -1.25
N ASP A 77 -11.36 2.41 -2.26
CA ASP A 77 -10.68 2.12 -3.52
C ASP A 77 -9.14 2.06 -3.35
N LEU A 78 -8.59 2.54 -2.22
CA LEU A 78 -7.16 2.48 -1.88
C LEU A 78 -6.77 1.28 -0.99
N ARG A 79 -7.70 0.36 -0.68
CA ARG A 79 -7.42 -0.85 0.11
C ARG A 79 -6.34 -1.72 -0.54
N GLU A 80 -5.72 -2.59 0.27
CA GLU A 80 -4.88 -3.69 -0.22
C GLU A 80 -5.71 -4.68 -1.05
N PHE A 81 -5.06 -5.62 -1.71
CA PHE A 81 -5.72 -6.75 -2.34
C PHE A 81 -6.63 -7.45 -1.32
N ASN A 82 -7.80 -7.89 -1.78
CA ASN A 82 -8.60 -8.83 -1.02
C ASN A 82 -8.10 -10.24 -1.31
N PHE A 83 -7.66 -10.95 -0.29
CA PHE A 83 -7.17 -12.33 -0.42
C PHE A 83 -8.25 -13.39 -0.13
N GLY A 84 -9.51 -12.97 0.01
CA GLY A 84 -10.63 -13.89 0.23
C GLY A 84 -10.47 -14.73 1.49
N SER A 85 -10.63 -16.04 1.34
CA SER A 85 -10.50 -17.00 2.44
C SER A 85 -9.08 -17.20 2.98
N TYR A 86 -8.06 -16.63 2.28
CA TYR A 86 -6.68 -16.62 2.81
C TYR A 86 -6.42 -15.52 3.85
N GLU A 87 -7.34 -14.58 4.03
CA GLU A 87 -7.17 -13.49 4.98
C GLU A 87 -6.90 -14.00 6.40
N GLY A 88 -5.75 -13.60 6.97
CA GLY A 88 -5.31 -14.04 8.30
C GLY A 88 -4.53 -15.37 8.33
N ASP A 89 -4.49 -16.12 7.24
CA ASP A 89 -3.64 -17.32 7.12
C ASP A 89 -2.15 -16.95 7.18
N LEU A 90 -1.28 -17.93 7.34
CA LEU A 90 0.15 -17.70 7.18
C LEU A 90 0.48 -17.39 5.72
N ASN A 91 1.33 -16.40 5.47
CA ASN A 91 1.78 -16.09 4.11
C ASN A 91 2.36 -17.32 3.41
N LYS A 92 3.17 -18.12 4.15
CA LYS A 92 3.76 -19.34 3.61
C LYS A 92 2.73 -20.34 3.11
N THR A 93 1.57 -20.46 3.76
CA THR A 93 0.48 -21.36 3.33
C THR A 93 -0.05 -20.92 1.98
N MET A 94 -0.42 -19.66 1.84
CA MET A 94 -0.92 -19.10 0.59
C MET A 94 0.12 -19.21 -0.54
N TRP A 95 1.38 -18.89 -0.28
CA TRP A 95 2.44 -18.98 -1.29
C TRP A 95 2.72 -20.43 -1.72
N GLN A 96 2.67 -21.39 -0.76
CA GLN A 96 2.86 -22.80 -1.07
C GLN A 96 1.72 -23.33 -1.93
N ASP A 97 0.47 -23.00 -1.59
CA ASP A 97 -0.69 -23.40 -2.39
C ASP A 97 -0.58 -22.91 -3.84
N ILE A 98 -0.10 -21.66 -4.05
CA ILE A 98 0.12 -21.13 -5.40
C ILE A 98 1.24 -21.88 -6.12
N ALA A 99 2.37 -22.11 -5.45
CA ALA A 99 3.51 -22.82 -6.03
C ALA A 99 3.10 -24.26 -6.44
N ASP A 100 2.35 -24.95 -5.59
CA ASP A 100 1.83 -26.31 -5.84
C ASP A 100 0.84 -26.32 -7.03
N ASP A 101 -0.07 -25.34 -7.11
CA ASP A 101 -1.01 -25.21 -8.26
C ASP A 101 -0.28 -24.94 -9.58
N GLN A 102 0.83 -24.24 -9.54
CA GLN A 102 1.67 -23.95 -10.72
C GLN A 102 2.68 -25.06 -11.03
N GLY A 103 2.85 -26.04 -10.16
CA GLY A 103 3.82 -27.12 -10.31
C GLY A 103 5.29 -26.68 -10.24
N VAL A 104 5.56 -25.60 -9.48
CA VAL A 104 6.90 -25.04 -9.30
C VAL A 104 7.34 -25.08 -7.83
N SER A 105 8.62 -24.89 -7.56
CA SER A 105 9.09 -24.72 -6.17
C SER A 105 8.67 -23.36 -5.62
N LEU A 106 8.53 -23.26 -4.30
CA LEU A 106 8.26 -21.98 -3.64
C LEU A 106 9.31 -20.92 -3.96
N GLU A 107 10.58 -21.30 -4.07
CA GLU A 107 11.68 -20.42 -4.45
C GLU A 107 11.49 -19.87 -5.88
N GLU A 108 11.15 -20.74 -6.81
CA GLU A 108 10.87 -20.34 -8.20
C GLU A 108 9.65 -19.43 -8.31
N PHE A 109 8.57 -19.74 -7.58
CA PHE A 109 7.39 -18.89 -7.48
C PHE A 109 7.76 -17.49 -6.98
N MET A 110 8.46 -17.40 -5.84
CA MET A 110 8.85 -16.12 -5.23
C MET A 110 9.75 -15.28 -6.13
N LYS A 111 10.62 -15.91 -6.91
CA LYS A 111 11.53 -15.25 -7.86
C LYS A 111 10.81 -14.64 -9.05
N ASN A 112 9.77 -15.30 -9.53
CA ASN A 112 9.07 -14.94 -10.78
C ASN A 112 7.72 -14.25 -10.55
N MET A 113 7.32 -14.08 -9.29
CA MET A 113 6.03 -13.49 -8.93
C MET A 113 5.91 -12.03 -9.39
N THR A 114 4.80 -11.73 -10.05
CA THR A 114 4.36 -10.36 -10.35
C THR A 114 3.07 -10.07 -9.58
N PRO A 115 2.70 -8.79 -9.34
CA PRO A 115 1.41 -8.46 -8.73
C PRO A 115 0.23 -9.09 -9.47
N GLU A 116 0.28 -9.13 -10.81
CA GLU A 116 -0.76 -9.73 -11.65
C GLU A 116 -0.85 -11.23 -11.47
N SER A 117 0.26 -11.97 -11.66
CA SER A 117 0.27 -13.41 -11.52
C SER A 117 -0.13 -13.85 -10.12
N PHE A 118 0.29 -13.10 -9.11
CA PHE A 118 -0.06 -13.35 -7.72
C PHE A 118 -1.55 -13.17 -7.45
N ALA A 119 -2.13 -12.00 -7.78
CA ALA A 119 -3.55 -11.75 -7.56
C ALA A 119 -4.44 -12.76 -8.28
N ASN A 120 -4.15 -13.06 -9.55
CA ASN A 120 -4.94 -14.00 -10.34
C ASN A 120 -4.84 -15.44 -9.80
N SER A 121 -3.68 -15.86 -9.30
CA SER A 121 -3.51 -17.16 -8.66
C SER A 121 -4.29 -17.28 -7.37
N VAL A 122 -4.22 -16.25 -6.52
CA VAL A 122 -5.00 -16.22 -5.25
C VAL A 122 -6.49 -16.26 -5.55
N ALA A 123 -6.99 -15.45 -6.49
CA ALA A 123 -8.40 -15.43 -6.86
C ALA A 123 -8.89 -16.80 -7.41
N LYS A 124 -8.06 -17.48 -8.21
CA LYS A 124 -8.35 -18.83 -8.70
C LYS A 124 -8.46 -19.84 -7.56
N LEU A 125 -7.49 -19.85 -6.66
CA LEU A 125 -7.44 -20.81 -5.56
C LEU A 125 -8.52 -20.55 -4.51
N ASP A 126 -8.80 -19.27 -4.21
CA ASP A 126 -9.86 -18.89 -3.28
C ASP A 126 -11.21 -19.50 -3.69
N GLN A 127 -11.55 -19.48 -4.99
CA GLN A 127 -12.80 -20.06 -5.49
C GLN A 127 -12.93 -21.58 -5.24
N GLN A 128 -11.84 -22.27 -4.99
CA GLN A 128 -11.80 -23.71 -4.73
C GLN A 128 -11.92 -24.06 -3.24
N ARG A 129 -11.77 -23.06 -2.35
CA ARG A 129 -11.84 -23.24 -0.90
C ARG A 129 -13.28 -23.18 -0.40
N GLU A 130 -13.62 -24.05 0.56
CA GLU A 130 -14.96 -24.05 1.19
C GLU A 130 -15.24 -22.76 1.95
N GLU A 131 -14.23 -22.19 2.58
CA GLU A 131 -14.31 -20.95 3.37
C GLU A 131 -14.70 -19.75 2.51
N SER A 132 -14.39 -19.76 1.21
CA SER A 132 -14.72 -18.66 0.29
C SER A 132 -16.23 -18.47 0.11
N LYS A 133 -17.03 -19.52 0.32
CA LYS A 133 -18.48 -19.47 0.14
C LYS A 133 -19.19 -18.49 1.07
N ASN A 134 -18.59 -18.16 2.21
CA ASN A 134 -19.15 -17.30 3.24
C ASN A 134 -18.31 -16.06 3.50
N ASN A 135 -17.36 -15.75 2.62
CA ASN A 135 -16.47 -14.61 2.74
C ASN A 135 -16.54 -13.69 1.52
N TRP A 136 -15.93 -12.52 1.58
CA TRP A 136 -15.64 -11.72 0.40
C TRP A 136 -14.67 -12.47 -0.50
N PRO A 137 -14.97 -12.65 -1.80
CA PRO A 137 -14.05 -13.36 -2.67
C PRO A 137 -12.74 -12.59 -2.86
N ALA A 138 -11.64 -13.32 -3.05
CA ALA A 138 -10.39 -12.71 -3.45
C ALA A 138 -10.54 -11.94 -4.77
N GLU A 139 -9.90 -10.79 -4.86
CA GLU A 139 -9.91 -9.97 -6.07
C GLU A 139 -8.89 -10.49 -7.09
N ASP A 140 -9.28 -10.57 -8.36
CA ASP A 140 -8.33 -10.70 -9.46
C ASP A 140 -7.63 -9.37 -9.77
N TYR A 141 -6.56 -9.42 -10.55
CA TYR A 141 -5.75 -8.24 -10.86
C TYR A 141 -6.52 -7.15 -11.59
N ALA A 142 -7.43 -7.53 -12.50
CA ALA A 142 -8.24 -6.56 -13.24
C ALA A 142 -9.20 -5.78 -12.31
N THR A 143 -9.81 -6.46 -11.36
CA THR A 143 -10.66 -5.84 -10.34
C THR A 143 -9.86 -4.88 -9.46
N ILE A 144 -8.69 -5.31 -9.00
CA ILE A 144 -7.79 -4.51 -8.15
C ILE A 144 -7.35 -3.24 -8.88
N THR A 145 -6.81 -3.37 -10.08
CA THR A 145 -6.27 -2.22 -10.83
C THR A 145 -7.36 -1.23 -11.24
N LYS A 146 -8.54 -1.72 -11.60
CA LYS A 146 -9.70 -0.87 -11.89
C LYS A 146 -10.12 -0.04 -10.66
N ARG A 147 -10.16 -0.67 -9.48
CA ARG A 147 -10.50 -0.01 -8.21
C ARG A 147 -9.44 1.03 -7.84
N LEU A 148 -8.16 0.66 -7.86
CA LEU A 148 -7.05 1.55 -7.52
C LEU A 148 -6.98 2.76 -8.47
N LYS A 149 -7.15 2.52 -9.78
CA LYS A 149 -7.19 3.60 -10.77
C LYS A 149 -8.34 4.56 -10.50
N LYS A 150 -9.53 4.04 -10.17
CA LYS A 150 -10.68 4.87 -9.80
C LYS A 150 -10.39 5.73 -8.57
N GLY A 151 -9.74 5.16 -7.53
CA GLY A 151 -9.32 5.91 -6.34
C GLY A 151 -8.34 7.04 -6.69
N LEU A 152 -7.31 6.74 -7.49
CA LEU A 152 -6.37 7.75 -7.95
C LEU A 152 -7.04 8.84 -8.79
N ASP A 153 -7.93 8.49 -9.70
CA ASP A 153 -8.64 9.45 -10.56
C ASP A 153 -9.51 10.41 -9.75
N LYS A 154 -10.15 9.95 -8.68
CA LYS A 154 -10.90 10.82 -7.75
C LYS A 154 -9.98 11.85 -7.09
N ILE A 155 -8.81 11.38 -6.58
CA ILE A 155 -7.81 12.26 -5.96
C ILE A 155 -7.36 13.31 -6.97
N VAL A 156 -6.95 12.89 -8.15
CA VAL A 156 -6.47 13.78 -9.21
C VAL A 156 -7.53 14.78 -9.63
N ALA A 157 -8.78 14.35 -9.81
CA ALA A 157 -9.88 15.24 -10.16
C ALA A 157 -10.12 16.31 -9.08
N THR A 158 -10.10 15.91 -7.80
CA THR A 158 -10.29 16.83 -6.67
C THR A 158 -9.14 17.83 -6.57
N GLU A 159 -7.90 17.35 -6.63
CA GLU A 159 -6.72 18.19 -6.45
C GLU A 159 -6.44 19.10 -7.65
N SER A 160 -6.75 18.65 -8.86
CA SER A 160 -6.61 19.47 -10.06
C SER A 160 -7.63 20.62 -10.15
N ALA A 161 -8.75 20.52 -9.45
CA ALA A 161 -9.73 21.59 -9.33
C ALA A 161 -9.30 22.68 -8.33
N ASN A 162 -8.33 22.40 -7.45
CA ASN A 162 -7.83 23.37 -6.49
C ASN A 162 -6.66 24.16 -7.10
N PRO A 163 -6.69 25.51 -7.01
CA PRO A 163 -5.58 26.32 -7.52
C PRO A 163 -4.36 26.16 -6.60
N GLY A 164 -3.39 25.42 -7.06
CA GLY A 164 -2.10 25.25 -6.34
C GLY A 164 -1.34 24.02 -6.78
N ASN A 165 -0.03 24.13 -6.87
CA ASN A 165 0.87 22.99 -7.02
C ASN A 165 1.22 22.49 -5.62
N GLY A 166 0.36 21.71 -5.01
CA GLY A 166 0.56 21.22 -3.65
C GLY A 166 0.95 19.75 -3.57
N ASN A 167 1.50 19.36 -2.43
CA ASN A 167 1.73 17.96 -2.14
C ASN A 167 0.47 17.36 -1.51
N VAL A 168 0.18 16.14 -1.88
CA VAL A 168 -0.94 15.34 -1.35
C VAL A 168 -0.37 14.10 -0.67
N LEU A 169 -0.74 13.90 0.59
CA LEU A 169 -0.41 12.65 1.29
C LEU A 169 -1.41 11.56 0.89
N VAL A 170 -0.92 10.43 0.39
CA VAL A 170 -1.75 9.25 0.13
C VAL A 170 -1.15 8.04 0.83
N VAL A 171 -1.91 7.40 1.71
CA VAL A 171 -1.47 6.20 2.42
C VAL A 171 -2.25 4.98 1.96
N SER A 172 -1.52 3.96 1.52
CA SER A 172 -2.06 2.70 1.01
C SER A 172 -1.13 1.54 1.38
N HIS A 173 -1.10 0.48 0.59
CA HIS A 173 -0.49 -0.80 0.93
C HIS A 173 0.54 -1.23 -0.11
N GLY A 174 1.38 -2.21 0.25
CA GLY A 174 2.54 -2.58 -0.55
C GLY A 174 2.19 -3.10 -1.93
N LEU A 175 1.29 -4.08 -2.04
CA LEU A 175 0.91 -4.67 -3.32
C LEU A 175 0.04 -3.71 -4.14
N SER A 176 -0.87 -2.99 -3.49
CA SER A 176 -1.73 -2.01 -4.16
C SER A 176 -0.94 -0.86 -4.77
N ILE A 177 0.03 -0.30 -4.06
CA ILE A 177 0.94 0.71 -4.63
C ILE A 177 1.71 0.11 -5.80
N SER A 178 2.26 -1.10 -5.66
CA SER A 178 3.01 -1.77 -6.73
C SER A 178 2.15 -2.04 -7.98
N ALA A 179 0.90 -2.51 -7.79
CA ALA A 179 -0.03 -2.75 -8.90
C ALA A 179 -0.43 -1.45 -9.61
N LEU A 180 -0.68 -0.38 -8.84
CA LEU A 180 -0.99 0.94 -9.41
C LEU A 180 0.19 1.48 -10.22
N LEU A 181 1.42 1.37 -9.70
CA LEU A 181 2.62 1.79 -10.42
C LEU A 181 2.82 0.99 -11.70
N ALA A 182 2.62 -0.33 -11.67
CA ALA A 182 2.70 -1.18 -12.86
C ALA A 182 1.62 -0.84 -13.91
N THR A 183 0.49 -0.28 -13.49
CA THR A 183 -0.57 0.17 -14.40
C THR A 183 -0.24 1.54 -15.03
N LEU A 184 0.49 2.39 -14.33
CA LEU A 184 0.81 3.74 -14.78
C LEU A 184 2.13 3.83 -15.56
N PHE A 185 3.07 2.89 -15.33
CA PHE A 185 4.44 2.96 -15.85
C PHE A 185 4.87 1.58 -16.34
N ASP A 186 4.97 1.43 -17.67
CA ASP A 186 5.31 0.14 -18.32
C ASP A 186 6.67 -0.43 -17.89
N ASP A 187 7.62 0.44 -17.57
CA ASP A 187 8.99 0.06 -17.16
C ASP A 187 9.11 -0.17 -15.64
N PHE A 188 8.03 -0.02 -14.87
CA PHE A 188 8.08 -0.20 -13.42
C PHE A 188 8.36 -1.66 -13.05
N LYS A 189 9.30 -1.84 -12.14
CA LYS A 189 9.59 -3.14 -11.51
C LYS A 189 9.45 -3.03 -10.01
N VAL A 190 8.75 -4.00 -9.43
CA VAL A 190 8.64 -4.09 -7.98
C VAL A 190 10.03 -4.25 -7.37
N PRO A 191 10.43 -3.43 -6.39
CA PRO A 191 11.71 -3.59 -5.70
C PRO A 191 11.84 -4.97 -5.08
N GLU A 192 13.05 -5.52 -5.04
CA GLU A 192 13.33 -6.77 -4.35
C GLU A 192 12.88 -6.70 -2.88
N GLY A 193 12.13 -7.70 -2.42
CA GLY A 193 11.50 -7.70 -1.11
C GLY A 193 10.28 -6.78 -0.96
N GLY A 194 9.82 -6.16 -2.05
CA GLY A 194 8.66 -5.27 -2.07
C GLY A 194 8.93 -3.88 -1.49
N LEU A 195 7.88 -3.08 -1.36
CA LEU A 195 7.97 -1.76 -0.74
C LEU A 195 8.12 -1.89 0.78
N LYS A 196 9.02 -1.15 1.40
CA LYS A 196 9.23 -1.13 2.86
C LYS A 196 8.09 -0.43 3.58
N ASN A 197 7.78 -0.84 4.81
CA ASN A 197 6.82 -0.12 5.65
C ASN A 197 7.27 1.33 5.86
N ALA A 198 6.32 2.26 5.81
CA ALA A 198 6.54 3.71 5.90
C ALA A 198 7.48 4.30 4.82
N SER A 199 7.76 3.55 3.73
CA SER A 199 8.47 4.11 2.59
C SER A 199 7.61 5.04 1.77
N ILE A 200 8.24 5.98 1.10
CA ILE A 200 7.60 6.98 0.25
C ILE A 200 7.80 6.61 -1.22
N THR A 201 6.72 6.70 -1.99
CA THR A 201 6.76 6.67 -3.45
C THR A 201 6.20 8.01 -3.93
N THR A 202 6.97 8.72 -4.74
CA THR A 202 6.61 10.04 -5.23
C THR A 202 6.20 9.97 -6.69
N ILE A 203 4.98 10.40 -6.97
CA ILE A 203 4.41 10.50 -8.31
C ILE A 203 4.03 11.96 -8.53
N HIS A 204 4.40 12.52 -9.67
CA HIS A 204 3.94 13.83 -10.11
C HIS A 204 2.85 13.67 -11.15
N TYR A 205 1.83 14.51 -11.06
CA TYR A 205 0.77 14.62 -12.07
C TYR A 205 0.75 16.05 -12.62
N LYS A 206 0.81 16.17 -13.94
CA LYS A 206 0.74 17.48 -14.62
C LYS A 206 0.14 17.30 -16.01
N ASN A 207 -0.88 18.11 -16.32
CA ASN A 207 -1.49 18.16 -17.66
C ASN A 207 -1.92 16.80 -18.22
N GLY A 208 -2.44 15.92 -17.39
CA GLY A 208 -2.90 14.58 -17.81
C GLY A 208 -1.82 13.50 -17.75
N GLU A 209 -0.59 13.85 -17.43
CA GLU A 209 0.54 12.91 -17.41
C GLU A 209 1.05 12.65 -16.00
N TYR A 210 1.39 11.38 -15.73
CA TYR A 210 2.08 10.94 -14.52
C TYR A 210 3.56 10.78 -14.78
N THR A 211 4.39 11.20 -13.83
CA THR A 211 5.82 10.88 -13.81
C THR A 211 6.20 10.30 -12.46
N LEU A 212 7.01 9.24 -12.50
CA LEU A 212 7.53 8.56 -11.31
C LEU A 212 8.88 9.19 -10.94
N ASP A 213 8.99 9.74 -9.74
CA ASP A 213 10.24 10.35 -9.26
C ASP A 213 11.01 9.37 -8.37
N LYS A 214 10.38 8.89 -7.29
CA LYS A 214 11.03 8.00 -6.33
C LYS A 214 10.14 6.81 -5.99
N VAL A 215 10.77 5.66 -5.77
CA VAL A 215 10.10 4.44 -5.32
C VAL A 215 10.81 3.92 -4.07
N ASN A 216 10.02 3.50 -3.08
CA ASN A 216 10.52 2.85 -1.87
C ASN A 216 11.56 3.70 -1.12
N ASP A 217 11.42 5.02 -1.16
CA ASP A 217 12.33 5.99 -0.54
C ASP A 217 12.16 5.98 0.98
N VAL A 218 13.25 5.74 1.69
CA VAL A 218 13.33 5.78 3.15
C VAL A 218 14.17 6.97 3.67
N SER A 219 14.55 7.89 2.80
CA SER A 219 15.36 9.05 3.17
C SER A 219 14.70 9.94 4.23
N TYR A 220 13.37 10.08 4.17
CA TYR A 220 12.60 10.81 5.17
C TYR A 220 12.62 10.12 6.54
N LEU A 221 12.50 8.79 6.57
CA LEU A 221 12.68 8.01 7.79
C LEU A 221 14.08 8.22 8.40
N GLU A 222 15.10 8.15 7.56
CA GLU A 222 16.51 8.36 7.98
C GLU A 222 16.75 9.76 8.53
N ALA A 223 16.16 10.77 7.88
CA ALA A 223 16.23 12.17 8.34
C ALA A 223 15.53 12.34 9.71
N GLY A 224 14.31 11.82 9.84
CA GLY A 224 13.56 11.91 11.10
C GLY A 224 14.23 11.17 12.26
N LYS A 225 14.85 10.02 12.02
CA LYS A 225 15.64 9.29 13.04
C LYS A 225 16.84 10.08 13.54
N LYS A 226 17.50 10.87 12.68
CA LYS A 226 18.61 11.73 13.07
C LYS A 226 18.17 12.91 13.94
N GLU A 227 16.98 13.42 13.65
CA GLU A 227 16.42 14.58 14.35
C GLU A 227 15.81 14.23 15.72
N SER A 228 15.38 12.96 15.89
CA SER A 228 14.82 12.46 17.15
C SER A 228 15.84 12.03 18.19
N LYS A 229 17.15 12.12 17.88
CA LYS A 229 18.29 11.85 18.79
C LYS A 229 18.75 13.12 19.45
#